data_1de96058201f96a9e7998576a0a0266a
#
_entry.id   1de96058201f96a9e7998576a0a0266a
#
_cell.length_a   1.000
_cell.length_b   1.000
_cell.length_c   1.000
_cell.angle_alpha   90.00
_cell.angle_beta   90.00
_cell.angle_gamma   90.00
#
_symmetry.space_group_name_H-M   'P 1'
#
loop_
_entity.id
_entity.type
_entity.pdbx_description
1 polymer ?
#
loop_
_entity_poly.entity_id
_entity_poly.type
_entity_poly.pdbx_seq_one_letter_code
_entity_poly.pdbx_strand_id
1 'polypeptide(L)'
;MRTPVADFIDSYIAGDGVRAHMPGHKGAGPLGIEVRDITEIAGADVLSESVGILGESQKNACTLFGTGATLYSTEGSSLAVKAMLYSVMMHWKQCVKETEYSRPFILAARNVHRAMLDGCALLDMDLEFIRSRQAHGLCSAVVTAQEVEKSLKACEKLPAAVYLTSPDYLGVQSDIAAIAEVCHKYGTLLAVDNAHGAYLAFLEASKHPIHLGADLCCDSAHKTLPVLTGGAYLHLHENIVSGILDSARKGLTMFGSTSPSYLILQSLDLCNEYLEREFRRELAECVKKIRQFKKAAGDRGLHIMEGEPLKIVIDTGASGYDGEEIAGELREFVYCTGGRKRSGIECEFADRHTVVFMMSPQNGPEDWNMLYHWLDRTRLRHPEKAFAPAERPGMEPALRRMTIREAVFAESEVIPVREAEGRILAQETVSCPPAIPIAVSGEEIDGNMIRVFEEYGIRDVSVVK
;
A
#
# COMPACT_ATOMS: atom_id res chain seq x y z
N MET A 1 20.34 2.00 -18.92
CA MET A 1 20.08 3.22 -18.10
C MET A 1 21.23 3.37 -17.14
N ARG A 2 21.62 4.60 -16.75
CA ARG A 2 22.63 4.83 -15.72
C ARG A 2 22.05 4.68 -14.34
N THR A 3 22.88 4.35 -13.35
CA THR A 3 22.55 4.26 -11.95
C THR A 3 23.30 5.32 -11.14
N PRO A 4 22.92 6.63 -11.32
CA PRO A 4 23.75 7.74 -10.86
C PRO A 4 24.03 7.76 -9.36
N VAL A 5 23.09 7.26 -8.54
CA VAL A 5 23.27 7.19 -7.08
C VAL A 5 24.22 6.07 -6.72
N ALA A 6 24.03 4.87 -7.29
CA ALA A 6 24.90 3.73 -7.05
C ALA A 6 26.32 3.98 -7.60
N ASP A 7 26.44 4.52 -8.82
CA ASP A 7 27.71 4.88 -9.46
C ASP A 7 28.52 5.88 -8.61
N PHE A 8 27.83 6.90 -8.05
CA PHE A 8 28.47 7.86 -7.14
C PHE A 8 29.00 7.18 -5.89
N ILE A 9 28.22 6.32 -5.25
CA ILE A 9 28.61 5.64 -4.01
C ILE A 9 29.75 4.67 -4.27
N ASP A 10 29.75 3.93 -5.36
CA ASP A 10 30.85 3.04 -5.76
C ASP A 10 32.15 3.84 -5.98
N SER A 11 32.05 4.99 -6.63
CA SER A 11 33.20 5.91 -6.82
C SER A 11 33.69 6.47 -5.50
N TYR A 12 32.78 6.84 -4.59
CA TYR A 12 33.11 7.33 -3.24
C TYR A 12 33.83 6.28 -2.40
N ILE A 13 33.38 5.03 -2.45
CA ILE A 13 34.00 3.89 -1.76
C ILE A 13 35.40 3.64 -2.33
N ALA A 14 35.53 3.63 -3.67
CA ALA A 14 36.81 3.39 -4.34
C ALA A 14 37.86 4.49 -4.06
N GLY A 15 37.43 5.69 -3.71
CA GLY A 15 38.29 6.80 -3.34
C GLY A 15 38.99 6.64 -1.98
N ASP A 16 38.54 5.70 -1.14
CA ASP A 16 39.13 5.36 0.19
C ASP A 16 39.46 6.58 1.07
N GLY A 17 38.61 7.60 1.01
CA GLY A 17 38.79 8.83 1.78
C GLY A 17 38.41 8.71 3.26
N VAL A 18 38.93 9.58 4.10
CA VAL A 18 38.54 9.66 5.52
C VAL A 18 37.11 10.17 5.64
N ARG A 19 36.24 9.38 6.29
CA ARG A 19 34.86 9.73 6.57
C ARG A 19 34.69 10.57 7.83
N ALA A 20 35.05 11.86 7.78
CA ALA A 20 34.86 12.80 8.88
C ALA A 20 33.45 13.41 8.99
N HIS A 21 32.48 12.77 8.34
CA HIS A 21 31.05 13.15 8.30
C HIS A 21 30.17 12.03 8.88
N MET A 22 28.85 12.27 9.03
CA MET A 22 27.86 11.22 9.33
C MET A 22 27.79 10.18 8.19
N PRO A 23 27.34 8.95 8.43
CA PRO A 23 26.89 8.36 9.71
C PRO A 23 28.06 8.02 10.67
N GLY A 24 27.70 7.77 11.94
CA GLY A 24 28.65 7.51 13.03
C GLY A 24 29.50 6.24 12.87
N HIS A 25 29.04 5.25 12.11
CA HIS A 25 29.75 4.01 11.81
C HIS A 25 30.95 4.19 10.85
N LYS A 26 31.09 5.32 10.18
CA LYS A 26 32.21 5.66 9.29
C LYS A 26 32.49 4.63 8.17
N GLY A 27 31.47 3.90 7.73
CA GLY A 27 31.58 2.86 6.71
C GLY A 27 31.99 1.49 7.25
N ALA A 28 32.08 1.31 8.57
CA ALA A 28 32.39 0.05 9.22
C ALA A 28 31.35 -0.26 10.29
N GLY A 29 30.87 -1.51 10.32
CA GLY A 29 29.84 -1.93 11.28
C GLY A 29 29.50 -3.41 11.15
N PRO A 30 28.62 -3.91 12.04
CA PRO A 30 28.33 -5.34 12.16
C PRO A 30 27.46 -5.91 11.02
N LEU A 31 26.77 -5.07 10.25
CA LEU A 31 25.89 -5.53 9.15
C LEU A 31 26.68 -5.84 7.88
N GLY A 32 27.86 -5.24 7.68
CA GLY A 32 28.72 -5.42 6.51
C GLY A 32 28.30 -4.59 5.28
N ILE A 33 27.23 -3.82 5.38
CA ILE A 33 26.73 -2.93 4.31
C ILE A 33 26.99 -1.45 4.60
N GLU A 34 27.50 -1.12 5.78
CA GLU A 34 27.71 0.25 6.27
C GLU A 34 28.66 1.06 5.38
N VAL A 35 29.52 0.39 4.63
CA VAL A 35 30.40 1.02 3.65
C VAL A 35 29.61 1.78 2.57
N ARG A 36 28.39 1.31 2.26
CA ARG A 36 27.49 1.91 1.27
C ARG A 36 26.53 2.94 1.86
N ASP A 37 26.44 3.01 3.19
CA ASP A 37 25.58 3.98 3.87
C ASP A 37 26.31 5.31 4.04
N ILE A 38 25.81 6.32 3.35
CA ILE A 38 26.34 7.69 3.34
C ILE A 38 25.26 8.69 3.74
N THR A 39 25.60 9.94 3.80
CA THR A 39 24.68 11.07 3.97
C THR A 39 24.81 12.05 2.79
N GLU A 40 24.21 13.21 2.88
CA GLU A 40 24.20 14.31 1.93
C GLU A 40 25.55 15.00 1.87
N ILE A 41 26.60 14.27 1.45
CA ILE A 41 27.94 14.80 1.23
C ILE A 41 28.04 15.49 -0.12
N ALA A 42 29.12 16.20 -0.36
CA ALA A 42 29.33 16.90 -1.64
C ALA A 42 29.23 15.93 -2.83
N GLY A 43 28.31 16.21 -3.73
CA GLY A 43 28.00 15.39 -4.91
C GLY A 43 26.93 14.31 -4.70
N ALA A 44 26.52 14.00 -3.46
CA ALA A 44 25.50 13.00 -3.15
C ALA A 44 24.06 13.50 -3.43
N ASP A 45 23.88 14.82 -3.68
CA ASP A 45 22.58 15.47 -3.81
C ASP A 45 21.79 15.49 -2.47
N VAL A 46 20.64 16.16 -2.46
CA VAL A 46 19.71 16.28 -1.32
C VAL A 46 18.33 15.88 -1.79
N LEU A 47 17.70 14.90 -1.11
CA LEU A 47 16.43 14.32 -1.58
C LEU A 47 15.29 15.34 -1.70
N SER A 48 15.24 16.32 -0.82
CA SER A 48 14.23 17.40 -0.87
C SER A 48 14.37 18.34 -2.08
N GLU A 49 15.59 18.46 -2.64
CA GLU A 49 15.89 19.31 -3.79
C GLU A 49 15.97 18.51 -5.09
N SER A 50 16.64 17.35 -5.05
CA SER A 50 16.79 16.40 -6.16
C SER A 50 17.18 17.07 -7.48
N VAL A 51 18.26 17.86 -7.44
CA VAL A 51 18.78 18.60 -8.62
C VAL A 51 20.00 17.93 -9.26
N GLY A 52 20.62 16.97 -8.56
CA GLY A 52 21.79 16.21 -8.98
C GLY A 52 21.47 14.75 -9.31
N ILE A 53 22.24 13.83 -8.73
CA ILE A 53 22.13 12.38 -8.98
C ILE A 53 20.77 11.79 -8.57
N LEU A 54 20.16 12.31 -7.50
CA LEU A 54 18.82 11.89 -7.08
C LEU A 54 17.77 12.35 -8.09
N GLY A 55 17.90 13.58 -8.59
CA GLY A 55 17.03 14.10 -9.64
C GLY A 55 17.16 13.32 -10.95
N GLU A 56 18.37 12.90 -11.34
CA GLU A 56 18.60 12.03 -12.51
C GLU A 56 17.95 10.65 -12.31
N SER A 57 18.12 10.05 -11.13
CA SER A 57 17.51 8.74 -10.80
C SER A 57 15.98 8.81 -10.79
N GLN A 58 15.38 9.84 -10.20
CA GLN A 58 13.93 10.07 -10.24
C GLN A 58 13.40 10.28 -11.68
N LYS A 59 14.18 10.96 -12.54
CA LYS A 59 13.84 11.13 -13.95
C LYS A 59 13.89 9.81 -14.71
N ASN A 60 14.84 8.93 -14.35
CA ASN A 60 14.88 7.57 -14.90
C ASN A 60 13.62 6.78 -14.53
N ALA A 61 13.22 6.81 -13.25
CA ALA A 61 11.98 6.20 -12.80
C ALA A 61 10.75 6.81 -13.51
N CYS A 62 10.69 8.14 -13.63
CA CYS A 62 9.63 8.85 -14.35
C CYS A 62 9.49 8.34 -15.79
N THR A 63 10.60 8.14 -16.48
CA THR A 63 10.62 7.60 -17.87
C THR A 63 10.12 6.15 -17.92
N LEU A 64 10.56 5.31 -16.97
CA LEU A 64 10.18 3.89 -16.90
C LEU A 64 8.69 3.70 -16.60
N PHE A 65 8.17 4.49 -15.67
CA PHE A 65 6.76 4.46 -15.30
C PHE A 65 5.85 5.29 -16.22
N GLY A 66 6.41 6.03 -17.18
CA GLY A 66 5.63 6.86 -18.10
C GLY A 66 4.76 7.92 -17.39
N THR A 67 5.31 8.57 -16.37
CA THR A 67 4.63 9.57 -15.54
C THR A 67 5.09 10.99 -15.87
N GLY A 68 4.36 12.00 -15.44
CA GLY A 68 4.81 13.40 -15.56
C GLY A 68 5.92 13.73 -14.56
N ALA A 69 5.87 13.14 -13.37
CA ALA A 69 6.94 13.15 -12.37
C ALA A 69 6.86 11.92 -11.47
N THR A 70 8.01 11.47 -11.00
CA THR A 70 8.15 10.41 -10.00
C THR A 70 9.11 10.86 -8.93
N LEU A 71 8.62 10.93 -7.68
CA LEU A 71 9.39 11.33 -6.52
C LEU A 71 9.65 10.13 -5.63
N TYR A 72 10.84 10.06 -5.01
CA TYR A 72 11.22 8.98 -4.10
C TYR A 72 10.80 9.27 -2.67
N SER A 73 10.41 8.20 -1.96
CA SER A 73 10.28 8.16 -0.51
C SER A 73 11.16 7.04 0.04
N THR A 74 11.85 7.31 1.14
CA THR A 74 12.60 6.31 1.93
C THR A 74 11.84 5.84 3.16
N GLU A 75 10.62 6.31 3.35
CA GLU A 75 9.76 6.04 4.52
C GLU A 75 8.42 5.40 4.10
N GLY A 76 8.47 4.62 3.02
CA GLY A 76 7.35 3.87 2.49
C GLY A 76 6.28 4.74 1.83
N SER A 77 5.22 4.07 1.37
CA SER A 77 4.04 4.76 0.84
C SER A 77 3.29 5.55 1.92
N SER A 78 3.50 5.27 3.21
CA SER A 78 2.89 6.05 4.29
C SER A 78 3.29 7.52 4.26
N LEU A 79 4.54 7.82 3.91
CA LEU A 79 4.99 9.19 3.65
C LEU A 79 4.41 9.71 2.34
N ALA A 80 4.46 8.91 1.27
CA ALA A 80 3.95 9.30 -0.04
C ALA A 80 2.44 9.62 -0.01
N VAL A 81 1.63 8.86 0.74
CA VAL A 81 0.19 9.13 0.97
C VAL A 81 -0.02 10.49 1.64
N LYS A 82 0.71 10.80 2.71
CA LYS A 82 0.60 12.09 3.39
C LYS A 82 0.99 13.26 2.47
N ALA A 83 2.05 13.08 1.68
CA ALA A 83 2.48 14.08 0.70
C ALA A 83 1.47 14.23 -0.45
N MET A 84 0.84 13.13 -0.88
CA MET A 84 -0.24 13.13 -1.86
C MET A 84 -1.46 13.92 -1.35
N LEU A 85 -1.91 13.68 -0.12
CA LEU A 85 -3.00 14.43 0.51
C LEU A 85 -2.66 15.91 0.68
N TYR A 86 -1.42 16.24 1.07
CA TYR A 86 -0.96 17.62 1.13
C TYR A 86 -1.03 18.31 -0.24
N SER A 87 -0.63 17.61 -1.29
CA SER A 87 -0.68 18.12 -2.66
C SER A 87 -2.11 18.38 -3.13
N VAL A 88 -3.01 17.45 -2.85
CA VAL A 88 -4.45 17.57 -3.11
C VAL A 88 -5.04 18.77 -2.37
N MET A 89 -4.73 18.92 -1.09
CA MET A 89 -5.18 20.07 -0.28
C MET A 89 -4.69 21.41 -0.85
N MET A 90 -3.41 21.48 -1.26
CA MET A 90 -2.85 22.70 -1.81
C MET A 90 -3.47 23.05 -3.16
N HIS A 91 -3.72 22.06 -4.00
CA HIS A 91 -4.43 22.25 -5.27
C HIS A 91 -5.86 22.74 -5.03
N TRP A 92 -6.60 22.10 -4.12
CA TRP A 92 -7.94 22.51 -3.74
C TRP A 92 -7.99 23.96 -3.28
N LYS A 93 -7.05 24.40 -2.41
CA LYS A 93 -6.96 25.81 -1.95
C LYS A 93 -6.73 26.81 -3.09
N GLN A 94 -6.11 26.39 -4.19
CA GLN A 94 -5.93 27.26 -5.37
C GLN A 94 -7.22 27.38 -6.21
N CYS A 95 -8.06 26.34 -6.18
CA CYS A 95 -9.30 26.29 -6.96
C CYS A 95 -10.50 26.95 -6.25
N VAL A 96 -10.50 27.01 -4.92
CA VAL A 96 -11.61 27.55 -4.12
C VAL A 96 -11.38 29.04 -3.87
N LYS A 97 -12.42 29.87 -4.12
CA LYS A 97 -12.36 31.30 -3.82
C LYS A 97 -12.31 31.55 -2.32
N GLU A 98 -11.47 32.48 -1.86
CA GLU A 98 -11.21 32.82 -0.43
C GLU A 98 -12.45 33.12 0.42
N THR A 99 -13.60 33.37 -0.16
CA THR A 99 -14.85 33.69 0.56
C THR A 99 -15.61 32.48 1.09
N GLU A 100 -15.21 31.26 0.71
CA GLU A 100 -15.84 30.02 1.19
C GLU A 100 -14.86 29.23 2.09
N TYR A 101 -14.76 29.63 3.35
CA TYR A 101 -14.05 28.86 4.38
C TYR A 101 -14.78 27.54 4.65
N SER A 102 -14.57 26.57 3.74
CA SER A 102 -14.97 25.19 4.00
C SER A 102 -13.70 24.35 4.17
N ARG A 103 -13.74 23.41 5.11
CA ARG A 103 -12.69 22.40 5.28
C ARG A 103 -12.64 21.55 4.01
N PRO A 104 -11.44 21.23 3.43
CA PRO A 104 -11.34 20.29 2.34
C PRO A 104 -11.74 18.89 2.80
N PHE A 105 -12.37 18.13 1.96
CA PHE A 105 -12.67 16.72 2.26
C PHE A 105 -12.28 15.80 1.13
N ILE A 106 -12.07 14.54 1.48
CA ILE A 106 -11.77 13.44 0.58
C ILE A 106 -12.98 12.53 0.51
N LEU A 107 -13.36 12.12 -0.70
CA LEU A 107 -14.34 11.07 -0.93
C LEU A 107 -13.59 9.75 -1.18
N ALA A 108 -13.67 8.76 -0.27
CA ALA A 108 -12.83 7.57 -0.32
C ALA A 108 -13.61 6.26 -0.28
N ALA A 109 -13.01 5.18 -0.78
CA ALA A 109 -13.44 3.81 -0.47
C ALA A 109 -13.14 3.49 1.01
N ARG A 110 -13.88 2.52 1.59
CA ARG A 110 -13.77 2.23 3.04
C ARG A 110 -12.46 1.54 3.45
N ASN A 111 -11.81 0.85 2.52
CA ASN A 111 -10.58 0.10 2.74
C ASN A 111 -9.29 0.96 2.68
N VAL A 112 -9.36 2.19 3.15
CA VAL A 112 -8.19 3.09 3.20
C VAL A 112 -7.15 2.59 4.20
N HIS A 113 -5.88 2.80 3.88
CA HIS A 113 -4.79 2.53 4.80
C HIS A 113 -4.74 3.60 5.92
N ARG A 114 -4.32 3.21 7.13
CA ARG A 114 -4.15 4.11 8.28
C ARG A 114 -3.42 5.42 7.96
N ALA A 115 -2.37 5.37 7.13
CA ALA A 115 -1.61 6.57 6.75
C ALA A 115 -2.46 7.67 6.10
N MET A 116 -3.57 7.29 5.43
CA MET A 116 -4.54 8.24 4.87
C MET A 116 -5.30 8.97 5.98
N LEU A 117 -5.75 8.25 7.00
CA LEU A 117 -6.45 8.83 8.15
C LEU A 117 -5.54 9.74 8.97
N ASP A 118 -4.30 9.30 9.23
CA ASP A 118 -3.27 10.14 9.86
C ASP A 118 -3.05 11.43 9.06
N GLY A 119 -2.99 11.33 7.73
CA GLY A 119 -2.87 12.47 6.84
C GLY A 119 -4.06 13.43 6.94
N CYS A 120 -5.29 12.91 6.97
CA CYS A 120 -6.49 13.73 7.17
C CYS A 120 -6.48 14.45 8.53
N ALA A 121 -6.08 13.75 9.61
CA ALA A 121 -5.96 14.36 10.94
C ALA A 121 -4.93 15.49 10.96
N LEU A 122 -3.74 15.27 10.38
CA LEU A 122 -2.64 16.25 10.35
C LEU A 122 -2.97 17.47 9.50
N LEU A 123 -3.65 17.28 8.37
CA LEU A 123 -3.97 18.33 7.40
C LEU A 123 -5.33 19.01 7.64
N ASP A 124 -6.07 18.59 8.66
CA ASP A 124 -7.43 19.06 8.94
C ASP A 124 -8.37 18.89 7.74
N MET A 125 -8.33 17.70 7.15
CA MET A 125 -9.19 17.30 6.03
C MET A 125 -10.32 16.39 6.54
N ASP A 126 -11.54 16.63 6.06
CA ASP A 126 -12.64 15.72 6.32
C ASP A 126 -12.60 14.51 5.38
N LEU A 127 -13.32 13.47 5.76
CA LEU A 127 -13.41 12.23 5.00
C LEU A 127 -14.88 11.81 4.88
N GLU A 128 -15.30 11.49 3.68
CA GLU A 128 -16.58 10.85 3.42
C GLU A 128 -16.35 9.53 2.69
N PHE A 129 -17.12 8.50 3.04
CA PHE A 129 -17.00 7.21 2.40
C PHE A 129 -18.02 7.00 1.28
N ILE A 130 -17.53 6.49 0.16
CA ILE A 130 -18.36 6.00 -0.93
C ILE A 130 -19.10 4.75 -0.43
N ARG A 131 -20.42 4.73 -0.55
CA ARG A 131 -21.19 3.53 -0.26
C ARG A 131 -20.98 2.52 -1.37
N SER A 132 -20.19 1.50 -1.09
CA SER A 132 -19.90 0.40 -1.99
C SER A 132 -20.43 -0.91 -1.43
N ARG A 133 -20.69 -1.89 -2.30
CA ARG A 133 -20.92 -3.26 -1.89
C ARG A 133 -19.58 -3.88 -1.53
N GLN A 134 -19.33 -4.10 -0.25
CA GLN A 134 -18.13 -4.82 0.19
C GLN A 134 -18.24 -6.27 -0.25
N ALA A 135 -17.33 -6.68 -1.11
CA ALA A 135 -17.35 -8.02 -1.66
C ALA A 135 -16.72 -9.07 -0.72
N HIS A 136 -15.68 -8.71 0.07
CA HIS A 136 -14.83 -9.68 0.77
C HIS A 136 -14.33 -9.20 2.15
N GLY A 137 -15.20 -8.63 2.97
CA GLY A 137 -14.87 -8.20 4.33
C GLY A 137 -14.07 -6.90 4.38
N LEU A 138 -13.29 -6.69 5.46
CA LEU A 138 -12.51 -5.46 5.70
C LEU A 138 -11.49 -5.14 4.60
N CYS A 139 -10.84 -6.19 4.07
CA CYS A 139 -9.70 -6.05 3.18
C CYS A 139 -10.06 -5.65 1.75
N SER A 140 -11.35 -5.66 1.39
CA SER A 140 -11.80 -5.38 0.03
C SER A 140 -13.02 -4.49 0.00
N ALA A 141 -12.90 -3.33 -0.60
CA ALA A 141 -13.98 -2.38 -0.87
C ALA A 141 -13.88 -1.90 -2.33
N VAL A 142 -14.41 -2.72 -3.24
CA VAL A 142 -14.42 -2.38 -4.67
C VAL A 142 -15.49 -1.32 -4.92
N VAL A 143 -15.08 -0.24 -5.56
CA VAL A 143 -15.94 0.89 -5.92
C VAL A 143 -16.09 0.94 -7.43
N THR A 144 -17.31 1.11 -7.90
CA THR A 144 -17.63 1.28 -9.33
C THR A 144 -17.70 2.76 -9.71
N ALA A 145 -17.49 3.08 -10.99
CA ALA A 145 -17.66 4.43 -11.52
C ALA A 145 -19.06 5.01 -11.24
N GLN A 146 -20.10 4.16 -11.27
CA GLN A 146 -21.48 4.57 -10.97
C GLN A 146 -21.67 4.95 -9.49
N GLU A 147 -21.02 4.22 -8.56
CA GLU A 147 -21.07 4.55 -7.13
C GLU A 147 -20.31 5.85 -6.84
N VAL A 148 -19.17 6.07 -7.49
CA VAL A 148 -18.43 7.34 -7.43
C VAL A 148 -19.30 8.48 -7.96
N GLU A 149 -19.88 8.34 -9.16
CA GLU A 149 -20.73 9.39 -9.74
C GLU A 149 -21.95 9.70 -8.86
N LYS A 150 -22.59 8.67 -8.30
CA LYS A 150 -23.70 8.84 -7.37
C LYS A 150 -23.28 9.61 -6.12
N SER A 151 -22.12 9.29 -5.56
CA SER A 151 -21.59 9.97 -4.37
C SER A 151 -21.25 11.42 -4.69
N LEU A 152 -20.56 11.70 -5.81
CA LEU A 152 -20.25 13.07 -6.25
C LEU A 152 -21.50 13.92 -6.46
N LYS A 153 -22.58 13.34 -7.02
CA LYS A 153 -23.87 14.03 -7.19
C LYS A 153 -24.57 14.32 -5.86
N ALA A 154 -24.32 13.53 -4.82
CA ALA A 154 -24.94 13.71 -3.50
C ALA A 154 -24.16 14.71 -2.63
N CYS A 155 -22.91 15.03 -2.95
CA CYS A 155 -22.12 16.00 -2.23
C CYS A 155 -22.65 17.43 -2.48
N GLU A 156 -22.83 18.21 -1.42
CA GLU A 156 -23.17 19.63 -1.53
C GLU A 156 -22.03 20.46 -2.13
N LYS A 157 -20.78 20.03 -1.91
CA LYS A 157 -19.55 20.61 -2.45
C LYS A 157 -18.69 19.51 -3.05
N LEU A 158 -17.87 19.86 -4.04
CA LEU A 158 -16.96 18.88 -4.62
C LEU A 158 -15.83 18.52 -3.62
N PRO A 159 -15.47 17.21 -3.51
CA PRO A 159 -14.33 16.79 -2.74
C PRO A 159 -13.03 17.34 -3.35
N ALA A 160 -12.02 17.49 -2.52
CA ALA A 160 -10.67 17.85 -2.99
C ALA A 160 -10.07 16.76 -3.89
N ALA A 161 -10.39 15.51 -3.60
CA ALA A 161 -10.13 14.36 -4.47
C ALA A 161 -11.07 13.19 -4.13
N VAL A 162 -11.21 12.29 -5.11
CA VAL A 162 -11.62 10.90 -4.85
C VAL A 162 -10.35 10.11 -4.54
N TYR A 163 -10.37 9.29 -3.47
CA TYR A 163 -9.24 8.48 -3.04
C TYR A 163 -9.60 7.00 -3.01
N LEU A 164 -8.83 6.17 -3.68
CA LEU A 164 -9.05 4.73 -3.76
C LEU A 164 -7.77 3.96 -3.40
N THR A 165 -7.92 2.79 -2.78
CA THR A 165 -6.85 1.78 -2.67
C THR A 165 -7.08 0.72 -3.73
N SER A 166 -6.19 0.65 -4.72
CA SER A 166 -6.28 -0.30 -5.83
C SER A 166 -4.90 -0.63 -6.41
N PRO A 167 -4.46 -1.92 -6.42
CA PRO A 167 -5.19 -3.08 -5.90
C PRO A 167 -5.48 -2.98 -4.40
N ASP A 168 -6.56 -3.60 -3.96
CA ASP A 168 -6.79 -3.77 -2.54
C ASP A 168 -5.89 -4.87 -1.94
N TYR A 169 -6.03 -5.12 -0.64
CA TYR A 169 -5.16 -6.08 0.05
C TYR A 169 -5.35 -7.53 -0.44
N LEU A 170 -6.53 -7.88 -0.91
CA LEU A 170 -6.81 -9.19 -1.52
C LEU A 170 -6.50 -9.23 -3.03
N GLY A 171 -6.00 -8.13 -3.59
CA GLY A 171 -5.59 -8.04 -5.00
C GLY A 171 -6.72 -7.68 -5.96
N VAL A 172 -7.89 -7.29 -5.45
CA VAL A 172 -8.98 -6.85 -6.32
C VAL A 172 -8.69 -5.43 -6.83
N GLN A 173 -8.94 -5.20 -8.11
CA GLN A 173 -8.70 -3.92 -8.77
C GLN A 173 -10.02 -3.22 -9.11
N SER A 174 -10.09 -1.93 -8.82
CA SER A 174 -11.18 -1.06 -9.31
C SER A 174 -10.96 -0.69 -10.78
N ASP A 175 -12.03 -0.38 -11.50
CA ASP A 175 -11.93 0.16 -12.87
C ASP A 175 -11.49 1.63 -12.82
N ILE A 176 -10.18 1.83 -12.66
CA ILE A 176 -9.58 3.16 -12.50
C ILE A 176 -9.87 4.05 -13.72
N ALA A 177 -9.89 3.50 -14.94
CA ALA A 177 -10.13 4.29 -16.15
C ALA A 177 -11.55 4.89 -16.14
N ALA A 178 -12.56 4.08 -15.90
CA ALA A 178 -13.93 4.56 -15.82
C ALA A 178 -14.16 5.52 -14.64
N ILE A 179 -13.47 5.31 -13.51
CA ILE A 179 -13.55 6.21 -12.35
C ILE A 179 -12.85 7.54 -12.64
N ALA A 180 -11.69 7.53 -13.31
CA ALA A 180 -10.98 8.75 -13.70
C ALA A 180 -11.83 9.63 -14.63
N GLU A 181 -12.51 9.03 -15.63
CA GLU A 181 -13.43 9.73 -16.49
C GLU A 181 -14.54 10.44 -15.70
N VAL A 182 -15.11 9.76 -14.69
CA VAL A 182 -16.12 10.36 -13.81
C VAL A 182 -15.52 11.50 -13.00
N CYS A 183 -14.37 11.31 -12.35
CA CYS A 183 -13.72 12.34 -11.54
C CYS A 183 -13.45 13.60 -12.37
N HIS A 184 -12.85 13.45 -13.53
CA HIS A 184 -12.52 14.55 -14.44
C HIS A 184 -13.75 15.27 -14.98
N LYS A 185 -14.84 14.53 -15.27
CA LYS A 185 -16.13 15.10 -15.66
C LYS A 185 -16.69 16.06 -14.59
N TYR A 186 -16.45 15.78 -13.32
CA TYR A 186 -16.88 16.61 -12.19
C TYR A 186 -15.83 17.64 -11.75
N GLY A 187 -14.63 17.62 -12.33
CA GLY A 187 -13.56 18.55 -11.99
C GLY A 187 -12.90 18.26 -10.64
N THR A 188 -12.90 17.01 -10.18
CA THR A 188 -12.19 16.55 -8.99
C THR A 188 -11.02 15.65 -9.37
N LEU A 189 -9.96 15.63 -8.54
CA LEU A 189 -8.80 14.77 -8.75
C LEU A 189 -9.09 13.32 -8.35
N LEU A 190 -8.42 12.38 -9.02
CA LEU A 190 -8.36 10.98 -8.61
C LEU A 190 -6.97 10.67 -8.05
N ALA A 191 -6.89 10.36 -6.75
CA ALA A 191 -5.71 9.91 -6.05
C ALA A 191 -5.81 8.42 -5.73
N VAL A 192 -4.78 7.63 -6.08
CA VAL A 192 -4.81 6.18 -5.90
C VAL A 192 -3.65 5.71 -5.04
N ASP A 193 -3.97 5.01 -3.97
CA ASP A 193 -3.00 4.20 -3.21
C ASP A 193 -2.82 2.86 -3.92
N ASN A 194 -1.76 2.76 -4.69
CA ASN A 194 -1.36 1.57 -5.44
C ASN A 194 -0.19 0.84 -4.74
N ALA A 195 -0.14 0.88 -3.42
CA ALA A 195 0.98 0.34 -2.65
C ALA A 195 1.36 -1.10 -3.04
N HIS A 196 0.41 -1.91 -3.51
CA HIS A 196 0.66 -3.29 -3.96
C HIS A 196 0.85 -3.43 -5.48
N GLY A 197 0.85 -2.34 -6.25
CA GLY A 197 0.73 -2.38 -7.70
C GLY A 197 1.87 -1.74 -8.49
N ALA A 198 3.03 -1.44 -7.91
CA ALA A 198 4.14 -0.81 -8.65
C ALA A 198 4.49 -1.56 -9.95
N TYR A 199 4.47 -2.89 -9.94
CA TYR A 199 4.76 -3.73 -11.10
C TYR A 199 3.70 -3.65 -12.23
N LEU A 200 2.50 -3.14 -11.95
CA LEU A 200 1.39 -3.05 -12.92
C LEU A 200 1.73 -2.19 -14.14
N ALA A 201 2.67 -1.25 -14.00
CA ALA A 201 3.21 -0.45 -15.10
C ALA A 201 3.98 -1.28 -16.14
N PHE A 202 4.47 -2.45 -15.76
CA PHE A 202 5.34 -3.29 -16.57
C PHE A 202 4.65 -4.52 -17.17
N LEU A 203 3.35 -4.67 -16.96
CA LEU A 203 2.54 -5.67 -17.65
C LEU A 203 2.47 -5.36 -19.15
N GLU A 204 2.17 -6.37 -19.99
CA GLU A 204 2.00 -6.22 -21.44
C GLU A 204 0.95 -5.13 -21.77
N ALA A 205 -0.21 -5.20 -21.11
CA ALA A 205 -1.16 -4.09 -21.02
C ALA A 205 -1.07 -3.50 -19.61
N SER A 206 -0.55 -2.30 -19.51
CA SER A 206 -0.40 -1.65 -18.21
C SER A 206 -1.73 -1.49 -17.51
N LYS A 207 -1.73 -1.79 -16.21
CA LYS A 207 -2.85 -1.57 -15.30
C LYS A 207 -2.49 -0.58 -14.19
N HIS A 208 -1.39 0.13 -14.34
CA HIS A 208 -0.96 1.13 -13.38
C HIS A 208 -1.91 2.33 -13.37
N PRO A 209 -2.34 2.83 -12.21
CA PRO A 209 -3.34 3.88 -12.10
C PRO A 209 -3.03 5.14 -12.90
N ILE A 210 -1.78 5.59 -12.96
CA ILE A 210 -1.39 6.76 -13.77
C ILE A 210 -1.71 6.54 -15.25
N HIS A 211 -1.45 5.35 -15.79
CA HIS A 211 -1.75 5.03 -17.19
C HIS A 211 -3.25 4.89 -17.47
N LEU A 212 -4.04 4.72 -16.42
CA LEU A 212 -5.50 4.61 -16.47
C LEU A 212 -6.19 5.94 -16.15
N GLY A 213 -5.42 7.02 -15.99
CA GLY A 213 -5.96 8.38 -15.82
C GLY A 213 -6.03 8.88 -14.38
N ALA A 214 -5.47 8.16 -13.39
CA ALA A 214 -5.33 8.73 -12.06
C ALA A 214 -4.38 9.94 -12.09
N ASP A 215 -4.71 10.99 -11.34
CA ASP A 215 -3.93 12.22 -11.28
C ASP A 215 -2.69 12.06 -10.40
N LEU A 216 -2.84 11.40 -9.26
CA LEU A 216 -1.77 11.08 -8.32
C LEU A 216 -1.83 9.60 -7.96
N CYS A 217 -0.67 9.01 -7.75
CA CYS A 217 -0.57 7.62 -7.33
C CYS A 217 0.65 7.42 -6.43
N CYS A 218 0.53 6.58 -5.40
CA CYS A 218 1.69 6.17 -4.61
C CYS A 218 1.89 4.65 -4.69
N ASP A 219 3.16 4.24 -4.80
CA ASP A 219 3.59 2.85 -4.87
C ASP A 219 4.53 2.51 -3.72
N SER A 220 4.30 1.40 -3.02
CA SER A 220 5.35 0.80 -2.18
C SER A 220 6.25 -0.05 -3.07
N ALA A 221 7.34 0.53 -3.57
CA ALA A 221 8.28 -0.20 -4.43
C ALA A 221 8.76 -1.51 -3.78
N HIS A 222 9.09 -1.47 -2.49
CA HIS A 222 9.60 -2.59 -1.72
C HIS A 222 8.62 -3.79 -1.59
N LYS A 223 7.33 -3.62 -1.88
CA LYS A 223 6.36 -4.73 -1.79
C LYS A 223 6.39 -5.64 -3.02
N THR A 224 6.65 -5.09 -4.20
CA THR A 224 6.53 -5.85 -5.46
C THR A 224 7.75 -5.74 -6.39
N LEU A 225 8.69 -4.87 -6.08
CA LEU A 225 9.95 -4.68 -6.79
C LEU A 225 11.13 -5.00 -5.86
N PRO A 226 12.32 -5.32 -6.39
CA PRO A 226 13.50 -5.66 -5.57
C PRO A 226 14.14 -4.41 -4.95
N VAL A 227 13.41 -3.74 -4.08
CA VAL A 227 13.79 -2.53 -3.39
C VAL A 227 13.80 -2.80 -1.88
N LEU A 228 14.73 -2.20 -1.16
CA LEU A 228 14.79 -2.30 0.31
C LEU A 228 13.53 -1.72 0.94
N THR A 229 13.11 -2.34 2.06
CA THR A 229 11.93 -1.88 2.82
C THR A 229 12.02 -0.39 3.13
N GLY A 230 10.93 0.33 2.87
CA GLY A 230 10.87 1.78 2.98
C GLY A 230 10.96 2.51 1.63
N GLY A 231 11.46 1.85 0.57
CA GLY A 231 11.48 2.44 -0.76
C GLY A 231 10.08 2.52 -1.38
N ALA A 232 9.71 3.73 -1.81
CA ALA A 232 8.39 4.00 -2.40
C ALA A 232 8.46 5.14 -3.40
N TYR A 233 7.41 5.27 -4.20
CA TYR A 233 7.24 6.32 -5.20
C TYR A 233 5.98 7.14 -4.93
N LEU A 234 6.04 8.43 -5.26
CA LEU A 234 4.89 9.29 -5.49
C LEU A 234 4.92 9.71 -6.96
N HIS A 235 3.91 9.29 -7.70
CA HIS A 235 3.76 9.56 -9.14
C HIS A 235 2.72 10.65 -9.38
N LEU A 236 3.02 11.54 -10.31
CA LEU A 236 2.12 12.59 -10.79
C LEU A 236 1.85 12.38 -12.28
N HIS A 237 0.59 12.51 -12.67
CA HIS A 237 0.21 12.48 -14.08
C HIS A 237 0.71 13.76 -14.79
N GLU A 238 1.06 13.66 -16.07
CA GLU A 238 1.63 14.77 -16.83
C GLU A 238 0.73 16.02 -16.86
N ASN A 239 -0.59 15.84 -16.87
CA ASN A 239 -1.56 16.92 -16.95
C ASN A 239 -1.57 17.84 -15.71
N ILE A 240 -1.09 17.37 -14.55
CA ILE A 240 -1.18 18.11 -13.28
C ILE A 240 0.19 18.53 -12.72
N VAL A 241 1.29 18.07 -13.31
CA VAL A 241 2.65 18.29 -12.77
C VAL A 241 2.94 19.74 -12.48
N SER A 242 2.61 20.65 -13.42
CA SER A 242 2.94 22.09 -13.32
C SER A 242 2.29 22.78 -12.12
N GLY A 243 1.17 22.25 -11.61
CA GLY A 243 0.45 22.85 -10.48
C GLY A 243 0.73 22.18 -9.13
N ILE A 244 1.20 20.93 -9.14
CA ILE A 244 1.24 20.08 -7.95
C ILE A 244 2.66 19.63 -7.55
N LEU A 245 3.63 19.62 -8.46
CA LEU A 245 4.97 19.07 -8.21
C LEU A 245 5.66 19.70 -7.00
N ASP A 246 5.62 21.02 -6.86
CA ASP A 246 6.25 21.72 -5.75
C ASP A 246 5.55 21.38 -4.42
N SER A 247 4.23 21.24 -4.43
CA SER A 247 3.47 20.81 -3.26
C SER A 247 3.79 19.37 -2.89
N ALA A 248 3.98 18.46 -3.86
CA ALA A 248 4.36 17.09 -3.62
C ALA A 248 5.74 16.98 -2.97
N ARG A 249 6.74 17.72 -3.49
CA ARG A 249 8.08 17.81 -2.88
C ARG A 249 8.01 18.37 -1.46
N LYS A 250 7.27 19.47 -1.29
CA LYS A 250 7.09 20.09 0.02
C LYS A 250 6.40 19.15 1.02
N GLY A 251 5.41 18.38 0.59
CA GLY A 251 4.75 17.38 1.42
C GLY A 251 5.71 16.27 1.85
N LEU A 252 6.50 15.72 0.92
CA LEU A 252 7.54 14.73 1.25
C LEU A 252 8.56 15.28 2.25
N THR A 253 9.00 16.52 2.08
CA THR A 253 9.95 17.16 3.00
C THR A 253 9.33 17.45 4.36
N MET A 254 8.07 17.88 4.40
CA MET A 254 7.39 18.27 5.64
C MET A 254 7.13 17.09 6.56
N PHE A 255 6.77 15.93 6.00
CA PHE A 255 6.41 14.75 6.78
C PHE A 255 7.54 13.73 6.88
N GLY A 256 8.60 13.88 6.10
CA GLY A 256 9.73 12.97 6.06
C GLY A 256 10.89 13.41 6.96
N SER A 257 11.84 12.51 7.11
CA SER A 257 13.11 12.76 7.79
C SER A 257 14.01 13.67 6.94
N THR A 258 14.81 14.51 7.60
CA THR A 258 15.90 15.25 6.96
C THR A 258 17.14 14.39 6.70
N SER A 259 17.11 13.11 7.08
CA SER A 259 18.21 12.15 6.91
C SER A 259 17.70 10.92 6.16
N PRO A 260 17.46 11.00 4.85
CA PRO A 260 16.97 9.88 4.06
C PRO A 260 18.03 8.77 4.00
N SER A 261 17.58 7.51 4.00
CA SER A 261 18.49 6.37 3.87
C SER A 261 19.06 6.26 2.45
N TYR A 262 20.36 6.46 2.28
CA TYR A 262 21.03 6.26 1.00
C TYR A 262 21.09 4.80 0.56
N LEU A 263 20.97 3.84 1.48
CA LEU A 263 20.82 2.43 1.11
C LEU A 263 19.50 2.20 0.37
N ILE A 264 18.41 2.82 0.83
CA ILE A 264 17.10 2.74 0.15
C ILE A 264 17.15 3.49 -1.19
N LEU A 265 17.76 4.67 -1.24
CA LEU A 265 17.92 5.45 -2.48
C LEU A 265 18.72 4.68 -3.54
N GLN A 266 19.82 4.02 -3.15
CA GLN A 266 20.56 3.13 -4.04
C GLN A 266 19.71 1.98 -4.56
N SER A 267 18.91 1.36 -3.67
CA SER A 267 18.07 0.23 -4.09
C SER A 267 17.00 0.65 -5.10
N LEU A 268 16.44 1.86 -4.97
CA LEU A 268 15.52 2.45 -5.94
C LEU A 268 16.23 2.74 -7.28
N ASP A 269 17.45 3.27 -7.23
CA ASP A 269 18.26 3.59 -8.40
C ASP A 269 18.67 2.33 -9.19
N LEU A 270 19.19 1.32 -8.48
CA LEU A 270 19.52 0.01 -9.08
C LEU A 270 18.30 -0.71 -9.62
N CYS A 271 17.15 -0.53 -8.97
CA CYS A 271 15.90 -1.07 -9.45
C CYS A 271 15.51 -0.50 -10.83
N ASN A 272 15.80 0.78 -11.10
CA ASN A 272 15.54 1.36 -12.42
C ASN A 272 16.26 0.60 -13.56
N GLU A 273 17.52 0.23 -13.36
CA GLU A 273 18.27 -0.54 -14.34
C GLU A 273 17.66 -1.93 -14.56
N TYR A 274 17.27 -2.59 -13.48
CA TYR A 274 16.61 -3.91 -13.55
C TYR A 274 15.25 -3.83 -14.27
N LEU A 275 14.45 -2.79 -13.97
CA LEU A 275 13.15 -2.55 -14.63
C LEU A 275 13.30 -2.35 -16.14
N GLU A 276 14.34 -1.63 -16.56
CA GLU A 276 14.62 -1.41 -17.98
C GLU A 276 15.03 -2.69 -18.72
N ARG A 277 15.90 -3.51 -18.10
CA ARG A 277 16.59 -4.59 -18.82
C ARG A 277 15.87 -5.94 -18.78
N GLU A 278 15.40 -6.34 -17.60
CA GLU A 278 15.06 -7.73 -17.33
C GLU A 278 13.62 -7.93 -16.86
N PHE A 279 13.10 -6.97 -16.10
CA PHE A 279 11.90 -7.15 -15.31
C PHE A 279 10.67 -7.59 -16.10
N ARG A 280 10.39 -6.99 -17.27
CA ARG A 280 9.20 -7.34 -18.06
C ARG A 280 9.17 -8.80 -18.45
N ARG A 281 10.32 -9.36 -18.85
CA ARG A 281 10.47 -10.79 -19.21
C ARG A 281 10.24 -11.67 -17.99
N GLU A 282 10.90 -11.34 -16.86
CA GLU A 282 10.83 -12.13 -15.64
C GLU A 282 9.46 -12.04 -14.98
N LEU A 283 8.82 -10.86 -15.03
CA LEU A 283 7.44 -10.67 -14.59
C LEU A 283 6.47 -11.56 -15.38
N ALA A 284 6.60 -11.62 -16.70
CA ALA A 284 5.74 -12.47 -17.53
C ALA A 284 5.90 -13.97 -17.18
N GLU A 285 7.13 -14.43 -16.95
CA GLU A 285 7.38 -15.83 -16.52
C GLU A 285 6.86 -16.07 -15.07
N CYS A 286 7.00 -15.12 -14.16
CA CYS A 286 6.46 -15.21 -12.81
C CYS A 286 4.93 -15.32 -12.85
N VAL A 287 4.25 -14.45 -13.60
CA VAL A 287 2.79 -14.48 -13.77
C VAL A 287 2.33 -15.81 -14.34
N LYS A 288 3.06 -16.39 -15.29
CA LYS A 288 2.77 -17.72 -15.84
C LYS A 288 2.85 -18.81 -14.78
N LYS A 289 3.90 -18.81 -13.93
CA LYS A 289 4.06 -19.77 -12.82
C LYS A 289 2.93 -19.62 -11.81
N ILE A 290 2.54 -18.38 -11.46
CA ILE A 290 1.42 -18.10 -10.55
C ILE A 290 0.12 -18.67 -11.11
N ARG A 291 -0.18 -18.46 -12.40
CA ARG A 291 -1.39 -19.02 -13.02
C ARG A 291 -1.38 -20.56 -12.99
N GLN A 292 -0.24 -21.19 -13.20
CA GLN A 292 -0.10 -22.64 -13.10
C GLN A 292 -0.34 -23.14 -11.69
N PHE A 293 0.21 -22.44 -10.68
CA PHE A 293 -0.03 -22.78 -9.28
C PHE A 293 -1.49 -22.57 -8.86
N LYS A 294 -2.10 -21.44 -9.22
CA LYS A 294 -3.54 -21.18 -9.00
C LYS A 294 -4.41 -22.30 -9.57
N LYS A 295 -4.12 -22.71 -10.81
CA LYS A 295 -4.81 -23.83 -11.43
C LYS A 295 -4.63 -25.13 -10.65
N ALA A 296 -3.39 -25.48 -10.29
CA ALA A 296 -3.08 -26.70 -9.53
C ALA A 296 -3.75 -26.71 -8.16
N ALA A 297 -3.86 -25.56 -7.49
CA ALA A 297 -4.55 -25.40 -6.22
C ALA A 297 -6.07 -25.57 -6.39
N GLY A 298 -6.65 -24.97 -7.44
CA GLY A 298 -8.06 -25.16 -7.78
C GLY A 298 -8.41 -26.60 -8.16
N ASP A 299 -7.56 -27.27 -8.93
CA ASP A 299 -7.73 -28.70 -9.28
C ASP A 299 -7.73 -29.62 -8.03
N ARG A 300 -7.21 -29.14 -6.89
CA ARG A 300 -7.22 -29.80 -5.58
C ARG A 300 -8.36 -29.35 -4.66
N GLY A 301 -9.27 -28.51 -5.16
CA GLY A 301 -10.46 -28.07 -4.43
C GLY A 301 -10.26 -26.82 -3.57
N LEU A 302 -9.13 -26.12 -3.69
CA LEU A 302 -8.98 -24.82 -3.06
C LEU A 302 -9.68 -23.73 -3.88
N HIS A 303 -10.45 -22.89 -3.23
CA HIS A 303 -11.07 -21.73 -3.87
C HIS A 303 -10.06 -20.61 -3.98
N ILE A 304 -9.67 -20.27 -5.23
CA ILE A 304 -8.73 -19.20 -5.52
C ILE A 304 -9.52 -17.96 -5.94
N MET A 305 -9.28 -16.87 -5.21
CA MET A 305 -9.88 -15.58 -5.57
C MET A 305 -9.16 -14.96 -6.77
N GLU A 306 -9.94 -14.39 -7.67
CA GLU A 306 -9.38 -13.62 -8.79
C GLU A 306 -8.90 -12.26 -8.32
N GLY A 307 -7.79 -11.79 -8.89
CA GLY A 307 -7.19 -10.52 -8.52
C GLY A 307 -5.95 -10.20 -9.35
N GLU A 308 -5.14 -9.29 -8.84
CA GLU A 308 -3.90 -8.85 -9.49
C GLU A 308 -2.91 -10.03 -9.67
N PRO A 309 -2.06 -9.97 -10.73
CA PRO A 309 -1.29 -11.13 -11.18
C PRO A 309 -0.28 -11.71 -10.20
N LEU A 310 0.31 -10.92 -9.29
CA LEU A 310 1.37 -11.39 -8.39
C LEU A 310 0.85 -11.97 -7.07
N LYS A 311 -0.45 -11.80 -6.76
CA LYS A 311 -1.05 -12.40 -5.57
C LYS A 311 -1.70 -13.75 -5.86
N ILE A 312 -1.57 -14.65 -4.90
CA ILE A 312 -2.34 -15.88 -4.79
C ILE A 312 -3.17 -15.75 -3.52
N VAL A 313 -4.47 -15.64 -3.67
CA VAL A 313 -5.41 -15.50 -2.56
C VAL A 313 -6.28 -16.75 -2.51
N ILE A 314 -6.18 -17.49 -1.41
CA ILE A 314 -7.01 -18.65 -1.15
C ILE A 314 -8.17 -18.20 -0.26
N ASP A 315 -9.41 -18.35 -0.72
CA ASP A 315 -10.59 -18.29 0.12
C ASP A 315 -10.69 -19.56 0.93
N THR A 316 -10.14 -19.54 2.14
CA THR A 316 -10.06 -20.71 3.01
C THR A 316 -11.43 -21.07 3.56
N GLY A 317 -12.28 -20.08 3.84
CA GLY A 317 -13.66 -20.30 4.24
C GLY A 317 -14.46 -21.08 3.20
N ALA A 318 -14.41 -20.65 1.92
CA ALA A 318 -15.05 -21.35 0.82
C ALA A 318 -14.41 -22.71 0.52
N SER A 319 -13.12 -22.89 0.85
CA SER A 319 -12.38 -24.17 0.73
C SER A 319 -12.64 -25.13 1.90
N GLY A 320 -13.34 -24.70 2.95
CA GLY A 320 -13.63 -25.52 4.13
C GLY A 320 -12.50 -25.57 5.17
N TYR A 321 -11.63 -24.55 5.21
CA TYR A 321 -10.48 -24.46 6.12
C TYR A 321 -10.51 -23.17 6.94
N ASP A 322 -9.82 -23.19 8.07
CA ASP A 322 -9.42 -22.00 8.81
C ASP A 322 -8.07 -21.50 8.26
N GLY A 323 -7.99 -20.24 7.84
CA GLY A 323 -6.77 -19.71 7.23
C GLY A 323 -5.63 -19.52 8.23
N GLU A 324 -5.92 -19.29 9.51
CA GLU A 324 -4.89 -19.20 10.56
C GLU A 324 -4.26 -20.58 10.81
N GLU A 325 -5.07 -21.67 10.78
CA GLU A 325 -4.56 -23.04 10.87
C GLU A 325 -3.64 -23.35 9.68
N ILE A 326 -4.05 -22.99 8.45
CA ILE A 326 -3.21 -23.17 7.25
C ILE A 326 -1.91 -22.38 7.37
N ALA A 327 -1.95 -21.13 7.84
CA ALA A 327 -0.74 -20.34 8.05
C ALA A 327 0.20 -20.95 9.08
N GLY A 328 -0.35 -21.57 10.14
CA GLY A 328 0.41 -22.36 11.10
C GLY A 328 1.10 -23.57 10.45
N GLU A 329 0.35 -24.37 9.69
CA GLU A 329 0.89 -25.52 8.95
C GLU A 329 1.99 -25.11 7.95
N LEU A 330 1.83 -23.94 7.27
CA LEU A 330 2.82 -23.40 6.35
C LEU A 330 4.12 -23.06 7.07
N ARG A 331 4.08 -22.40 8.22
CA ARG A 331 5.29 -22.06 9.01
C ARG A 331 6.02 -23.30 9.52
N GLU A 332 5.31 -24.36 9.85
CA GLU A 332 5.89 -25.63 10.31
C GLU A 332 6.30 -26.55 9.17
N PHE A 333 5.95 -26.24 7.91
CA PHE A 333 6.21 -27.07 6.77
C PHE A 333 7.71 -27.27 6.53
N VAL A 334 8.13 -28.53 6.35
CA VAL A 334 9.52 -28.90 6.10
C VAL A 334 9.64 -29.59 4.74
N TYR A 335 10.54 -29.05 3.95
CA TYR A 335 10.89 -29.57 2.64
C TYR A 335 12.38 -29.96 2.58
N CYS A 336 12.66 -31.17 2.11
CA CYS A 336 14.01 -31.69 1.98
C CYS A 336 14.28 -32.02 0.49
N THR A 337 15.29 -31.41 -0.08
CA THR A 337 15.74 -31.70 -1.46
C THR A 337 17.26 -31.64 -1.55
N GLY A 338 17.89 -32.55 -2.30
CA GLY A 338 19.34 -32.57 -2.51
C GLY A 338 20.21 -32.50 -1.24
N GLY A 339 19.72 -33.06 -0.11
CA GLY A 339 20.43 -33.00 1.18
C GLY A 339 20.30 -31.67 1.93
N ARG A 340 19.57 -30.70 1.41
CA ARG A 340 19.24 -29.43 2.08
C ARG A 340 17.85 -29.48 2.69
N LYS A 341 17.73 -29.03 3.94
CA LYS A 341 16.47 -28.85 4.63
C LYS A 341 16.08 -27.37 4.54
N ARG A 342 14.86 -27.11 4.06
CA ARG A 342 14.19 -25.80 4.14
C ARG A 342 12.97 -25.96 5.03
N SER A 343 12.65 -24.95 5.83
CA SER A 343 11.51 -24.96 6.73
C SER A 343 10.84 -23.60 6.75
N GLY A 344 9.52 -23.65 6.84
CA GLY A 344 8.66 -22.48 6.90
C GLY A 344 8.34 -21.87 5.53
N ILE A 345 7.05 -21.68 5.28
CA ILE A 345 6.53 -20.84 4.22
C ILE A 345 5.78 -19.71 4.94
N GLU A 346 6.33 -18.48 4.85
CA GLU A 346 5.64 -17.31 5.38
C GLU A 346 4.71 -16.75 4.29
N CYS A 347 3.42 -16.65 4.62
CA CYS A 347 2.45 -15.95 3.78
C CYS A 347 2.43 -14.46 4.11
N GLU A 348 1.96 -13.64 3.20
CA GLU A 348 1.81 -12.19 3.41
C GLU A 348 0.77 -11.88 4.48
N PHE A 349 -0.32 -12.65 4.47
CA PHE A 349 -1.44 -12.45 5.38
C PHE A 349 -2.22 -13.74 5.54
N ALA A 350 -2.78 -13.93 6.71
CA ALA A 350 -3.82 -14.92 6.97
C ALA A 350 -4.81 -14.40 8.01
N ASP A 351 -6.06 -14.66 7.77
CA ASP A 351 -7.14 -14.62 8.74
C ASP A 351 -7.96 -15.92 8.64
N ARG A 352 -9.03 -16.05 9.39
CA ARG A 352 -9.88 -17.26 9.37
C ARG A 352 -10.43 -17.58 7.98
N HIS A 353 -10.58 -16.59 7.10
CA HIS A 353 -11.25 -16.71 5.81
C HIS A 353 -10.31 -16.70 4.61
N THR A 354 -9.08 -16.24 4.77
CA THR A 354 -8.14 -16.06 3.65
C THR A 354 -6.71 -16.37 4.03
N VAL A 355 -5.95 -16.85 3.04
CA VAL A 355 -4.48 -16.86 3.05
C VAL A 355 -3.99 -16.17 1.79
N VAL A 356 -3.08 -15.22 1.93
CA VAL A 356 -2.53 -14.41 0.85
C VAL A 356 -1.04 -14.68 0.70
N PHE A 357 -0.61 -15.06 -0.51
CA PHE A 357 0.79 -15.10 -0.88
C PHE A 357 1.07 -13.95 -1.85
N MET A 358 2.17 -13.25 -1.63
CA MET A 358 2.74 -12.30 -2.57
C MET A 358 3.97 -12.89 -3.20
N MET A 359 3.92 -13.10 -4.51
CA MET A 359 5.03 -13.65 -5.27
C MET A 359 5.71 -12.55 -6.09
N SER A 360 6.96 -12.78 -6.43
CA SER A 360 7.71 -11.87 -7.29
C SER A 360 8.67 -12.66 -8.21
N PRO A 361 9.26 -12.04 -9.23
CA PRO A 361 10.30 -12.68 -10.04
C PRO A 361 11.50 -13.20 -9.25
N GLN A 362 11.75 -12.68 -8.05
CA GLN A 362 12.84 -13.09 -7.17
C GLN A 362 12.59 -14.43 -6.48
N ASN A 363 11.37 -14.97 -6.52
CA ASN A 363 11.11 -16.32 -6.04
C ASN A 363 11.73 -17.36 -6.99
N GLY A 364 12.75 -18.05 -6.47
CA GLY A 364 13.50 -19.04 -7.22
C GLY A 364 12.76 -20.37 -7.43
N PRO A 365 13.32 -21.29 -8.24
CA PRO A 365 12.71 -22.60 -8.49
C PRO A 365 12.42 -23.40 -7.22
N GLU A 366 13.29 -23.31 -6.21
CA GLU A 366 13.13 -24.03 -4.94
C GLU A 366 11.95 -23.52 -4.11
N ASP A 367 11.59 -22.23 -4.21
CA ASP A 367 10.42 -21.66 -3.54
C ASP A 367 9.15 -22.26 -4.14
N TRP A 368 9.08 -22.33 -5.48
CA TRP A 368 7.97 -22.96 -6.19
C TRP A 368 7.86 -24.45 -5.89
N ASN A 369 8.98 -25.18 -5.88
CA ASN A 369 8.99 -26.59 -5.50
C ASN A 369 8.43 -26.80 -4.11
N MET A 370 8.84 -25.97 -3.15
CA MET A 370 8.36 -26.05 -1.77
C MET A 370 6.83 -25.78 -1.67
N LEU A 371 6.32 -24.77 -2.40
CA LEU A 371 4.89 -24.50 -2.48
C LEU A 371 4.09 -25.66 -3.10
N TYR A 372 4.57 -26.26 -4.20
CA TYR A 372 3.92 -27.41 -4.81
C TYR A 372 3.94 -28.63 -3.88
N HIS A 373 5.04 -28.87 -3.18
CA HIS A 373 5.12 -29.97 -2.22
C HIS A 373 4.19 -29.76 -1.00
N TRP A 374 4.03 -28.53 -0.53
CA TRP A 374 3.02 -28.21 0.46
C TRP A 374 1.63 -28.52 -0.09
N LEU A 375 1.31 -28.03 -1.28
CA LEU A 375 0.02 -28.25 -1.93
C LEU A 375 -0.30 -29.75 -2.13
N ASP A 376 0.71 -30.57 -2.44
CA ASP A 376 0.56 -32.03 -2.61
C ASP A 376 0.32 -32.76 -1.26
N ARG A 377 0.81 -32.21 -0.17
CA ARG A 377 0.68 -32.78 1.18
C ARG A 377 -0.53 -32.23 1.94
N THR A 378 -1.06 -31.09 1.54
CA THR A 378 -2.28 -30.53 2.14
C THR A 378 -3.40 -31.54 1.92
N ARG A 379 -3.76 -32.23 2.99
CA ARG A 379 -4.89 -33.14 2.97
C ARG A 379 -6.14 -32.29 2.93
N LEU A 380 -6.76 -32.21 1.76
CA LEU A 380 -8.09 -31.65 1.63
C LEU A 380 -9.01 -32.42 2.58
N ARG A 381 -9.32 -31.82 3.71
CA ARG A 381 -10.33 -32.35 4.60
C ARG A 381 -11.64 -32.28 3.81
N HIS A 382 -12.33 -33.41 3.68
CA HIS A 382 -13.63 -33.42 3.02
C HIS A 382 -14.55 -32.42 3.69
N PRO A 383 -15.37 -31.66 2.92
CA PRO A 383 -16.22 -30.57 3.39
C PRO A 383 -17.35 -31.01 4.34
N GLU A 384 -17.34 -32.24 4.87
CA GLU A 384 -18.33 -32.74 5.82
C GLU A 384 -18.36 -31.99 7.18
N LYS A 385 -17.33 -31.16 7.44
CA LYS A 385 -17.36 -30.09 8.44
C LYS A 385 -16.92 -28.79 7.74
N ALA A 386 -17.64 -28.43 6.69
CA ALA A 386 -17.49 -27.09 6.14
C ALA A 386 -17.56 -26.10 7.30
N PHE A 387 -16.49 -25.38 7.52
CA PHE A 387 -16.53 -24.14 8.26
C PHE A 387 -17.63 -23.33 7.58
N ALA A 388 -18.83 -23.26 8.18
CA ALA A 388 -19.87 -22.42 7.64
C ALA A 388 -19.24 -21.03 7.58
N PRO A 389 -19.11 -20.40 6.40
CA PRO A 389 -18.55 -19.06 6.33
C PRO A 389 -19.42 -18.21 7.24
N ALA A 390 -18.91 -17.85 8.42
CA ALA A 390 -19.50 -16.78 9.18
C ALA A 390 -19.60 -15.64 8.19
N GLU A 391 -20.74 -14.98 8.09
CA GLU A 391 -20.89 -13.82 7.22
C GLU A 391 -19.71 -12.91 7.51
N ARG A 392 -18.87 -12.67 6.49
CA ARG A 392 -17.76 -11.74 6.64
C ARG A 392 -18.35 -10.40 7.03
N PRO A 393 -18.04 -9.85 8.21
CA PRO A 393 -18.69 -8.64 8.65
C PRO A 393 -18.37 -7.53 7.66
N GLY A 394 -19.39 -7.05 6.98
CA GLY A 394 -19.30 -5.85 6.16
C GLY A 394 -19.14 -4.64 7.08
N MET A 395 -18.25 -3.73 6.72
CA MET A 395 -18.11 -2.46 7.42
C MET A 395 -18.94 -1.40 6.70
N GLU A 396 -20.20 -1.25 7.11
CA GLU A 396 -20.98 -0.07 6.76
C GLU A 396 -20.34 1.16 7.45
N PRO A 397 -20.25 2.32 6.77
CA PRO A 397 -19.78 3.52 7.43
C PRO A 397 -20.67 3.84 8.63
N ALA A 398 -20.07 3.95 9.81
CA ALA A 398 -20.78 4.28 11.02
C ALA A 398 -21.12 5.79 11.07
N LEU A 399 -21.95 6.14 12.04
CA LEU A 399 -22.28 7.54 12.28
C LEU A 399 -21.07 8.29 12.84
N ARG A 400 -20.51 9.21 12.07
CA ARG A 400 -19.40 10.04 12.53
C ARG A 400 -19.95 11.23 13.32
N ARG A 401 -19.47 11.39 14.57
CA ARG A 401 -19.86 12.44 15.51
C ARG A 401 -18.83 13.56 15.60
N MET A 402 -17.58 13.26 15.29
CA MET A 402 -16.46 14.21 15.32
C MET A 402 -15.68 14.08 14.02
N THR A 403 -14.94 15.13 13.64
CA THR A 403 -13.94 14.99 12.59
C THR A 403 -12.81 14.09 13.05
N ILE A 404 -12.06 13.51 12.11
CA ILE A 404 -10.90 12.66 12.44
C ILE A 404 -9.92 13.44 13.31
N ARG A 405 -9.63 14.71 12.96
CA ARG A 405 -8.72 15.56 13.71
C ARG A 405 -9.21 15.82 15.13
N GLU A 406 -10.48 16.21 15.31
CA GLU A 406 -11.04 16.46 16.64
C GLU A 406 -10.95 15.22 17.52
N ALA A 407 -11.27 14.04 17.00
CA ALA A 407 -11.21 12.80 17.76
C ALA A 407 -9.77 12.39 18.13
N VAL A 408 -8.84 12.44 17.17
CA VAL A 408 -7.43 12.06 17.38
C VAL A 408 -6.73 12.95 18.41
N PHE A 409 -7.09 14.24 18.48
CA PHE A 409 -6.47 15.20 19.40
C PHE A 409 -7.30 15.47 20.67
N ALA A 410 -8.45 14.78 20.85
CA ALA A 410 -9.24 14.83 22.06
C ALA A 410 -8.55 14.11 23.23
N GLU A 411 -8.92 14.48 24.47
CA GLU A 411 -8.62 13.64 25.61
C GLU A 411 -9.28 12.27 25.45
N SER A 412 -8.52 11.21 25.64
CA SER A 412 -8.98 9.85 25.41
C SER A 412 -8.70 8.94 26.61
N GLU A 413 -9.41 7.83 26.66
CA GLU A 413 -9.20 6.75 27.60
C GLU A 413 -9.29 5.40 26.87
N VAL A 414 -8.61 4.40 27.40
CA VAL A 414 -8.67 3.03 26.88
C VAL A 414 -9.68 2.25 27.70
N ILE A 415 -10.65 1.65 27.04
CA ILE A 415 -11.70 0.84 27.68
C ILE A 415 -11.85 -0.51 27.00
N PRO A 416 -12.37 -1.54 27.70
CA PRO A 416 -12.72 -2.81 27.08
C PRO A 416 -13.73 -2.62 25.95
N VAL A 417 -13.54 -3.34 24.83
CA VAL A 417 -14.43 -3.29 23.64
C VAL A 417 -15.90 -3.46 24.01
N ARG A 418 -16.22 -4.34 24.97
CA ARG A 418 -17.61 -4.61 25.41
C ARG A 418 -18.30 -3.44 26.10
N GLU A 419 -17.52 -2.46 26.56
CA GLU A 419 -18.02 -1.26 27.23
C GLU A 419 -18.02 -0.03 26.28
N ALA A 420 -17.62 -0.24 25.01
CA ALA A 420 -17.40 0.85 24.07
C ALA A 420 -18.64 1.24 23.26
N GLU A 421 -19.77 0.52 23.36
CA GLU A 421 -20.98 0.85 22.60
C GLU A 421 -21.47 2.27 22.89
N GLY A 422 -21.73 3.04 21.82
CA GLY A 422 -22.15 4.45 21.91
C GLY A 422 -21.03 5.44 22.22
N ARG A 423 -19.79 4.99 22.46
CA ARG A 423 -18.63 5.86 22.64
C ARG A 423 -18.06 6.28 21.28
N ILE A 424 -17.37 7.40 21.25
CA ILE A 424 -16.70 7.91 20.04
C ILE A 424 -15.26 7.38 20.01
N LEU A 425 -14.87 6.76 18.92
CA LEU A 425 -13.51 6.27 18.74
C LEU A 425 -12.51 7.43 18.67
N ALA A 426 -11.47 7.41 19.52
CA ALA A 426 -10.42 8.43 19.53
C ALA A 426 -9.30 8.09 18.54
N GLN A 427 -8.86 6.85 18.53
CA GLN A 427 -7.83 6.36 17.60
C GLN A 427 -8.38 5.21 16.78
N GLU A 428 -8.11 5.24 15.49
CA GLU A 428 -8.47 4.15 14.60
C GLU A 428 -7.92 2.82 15.11
N THR A 429 -8.79 1.81 15.12
CA THR A 429 -8.42 0.46 15.49
C THR A 429 -8.17 -0.32 14.22
N VAL A 430 -6.94 -0.77 14.07
CA VAL A 430 -6.50 -1.52 12.90
C VAL A 430 -6.23 -2.98 13.29
N SER A 431 -6.68 -3.90 12.45
CA SER A 431 -6.03 -5.21 12.41
C SER A 431 -4.71 -5.04 11.65
N CYS A 432 -3.62 -5.56 12.14
CA CYS A 432 -2.34 -5.44 11.46
C CYS A 432 -1.70 -6.82 11.27
N PRO A 433 -1.31 -7.19 10.04
CA PRO A 433 -1.63 -6.59 8.75
C PRO A 433 -3.12 -6.71 8.44
N PRO A 434 -3.74 -5.87 7.58
CA PRO A 434 -3.13 -4.98 6.60
C PRO A 434 -3.14 -3.49 6.98
N ALA A 435 -3.30 -3.10 8.23
CA ALA A 435 -3.44 -1.71 8.68
C ALA A 435 -4.64 -0.98 8.04
N ILE A 436 -5.72 -1.72 7.78
CA ILE A 436 -7.02 -1.20 7.35
C ILE A 436 -7.89 -1.01 8.60
N PRO A 437 -8.43 0.19 8.84
CA PRO A 437 -9.21 0.47 10.05
C PRO A 437 -10.55 -0.27 10.08
N ILE A 438 -10.80 -0.99 11.17
CA ILE A 438 -12.12 -1.53 11.49
C ILE A 438 -13.10 -0.39 11.74
N ALA A 439 -12.67 0.59 12.52
CA ALA A 439 -13.42 1.81 12.79
C ALA A 439 -12.49 3.03 12.65
N VAL A 440 -13.04 4.18 12.29
CA VAL A 440 -12.29 5.41 12.04
C VAL A 440 -12.51 6.39 13.20
N SER A 441 -11.46 7.12 13.53
CA SER A 441 -11.54 8.18 14.59
C SER A 441 -12.70 9.14 14.33
N GLY A 442 -13.51 9.38 15.36
CA GLY A 442 -14.72 10.19 15.28
C GLY A 442 -16.00 9.42 14.97
N GLU A 443 -15.92 8.14 14.63
CA GLU A 443 -17.10 7.27 14.51
C GLU A 443 -17.63 6.84 15.88
N GLU A 444 -18.95 6.76 16.00
CA GLU A 444 -19.64 6.18 17.15
C GLU A 444 -19.59 4.65 17.03
N ILE A 445 -19.10 4.01 18.07
CA ILE A 445 -18.94 2.55 18.11
C ILE A 445 -20.31 1.90 18.27
N ASP A 446 -20.71 1.07 17.34
CA ASP A 446 -21.95 0.29 17.38
C ASP A 446 -21.71 -1.20 17.70
N GLY A 447 -22.79 -1.94 17.94
CA GLY A 447 -22.72 -3.36 18.25
C GLY A 447 -22.16 -4.23 17.09
N ASN A 448 -22.18 -3.74 15.84
CA ASN A 448 -21.56 -4.44 14.72
C ASN A 448 -20.03 -4.27 14.77
N MET A 449 -19.54 -3.07 15.03
CA MET A 449 -18.11 -2.83 15.25
C MET A 449 -17.55 -3.65 16.40
N ILE A 450 -18.27 -3.75 17.52
CA ILE A 450 -17.84 -4.57 18.67
C ILE A 450 -17.63 -6.01 18.24
N ARG A 451 -18.55 -6.60 17.47
CA ARG A 451 -18.40 -7.97 16.97
C ARG A 451 -17.17 -8.12 16.07
N VAL A 452 -16.91 -7.13 15.20
CA VAL A 452 -15.71 -7.16 14.34
C VAL A 452 -14.44 -7.04 15.17
N PHE A 453 -14.40 -6.15 16.15
CA PHE A 453 -13.27 -6.04 17.07
C PHE A 453 -12.97 -7.37 17.77
N GLU A 454 -14.00 -8.05 18.31
CA GLU A 454 -13.85 -9.34 18.98
C GLU A 454 -13.36 -10.42 18.00
N GLU A 455 -13.84 -10.45 16.76
CA GLU A 455 -13.42 -11.39 15.72
C GLU A 455 -11.93 -11.24 15.36
N TYR A 456 -11.45 -10.00 15.30
CA TYR A 456 -10.02 -9.71 15.07
C TYR A 456 -9.18 -9.69 16.35
N GLY A 457 -9.72 -10.19 17.47
CA GLY A 457 -9.00 -10.35 18.74
C GLY A 457 -8.68 -9.04 19.47
N ILE A 458 -9.33 -7.94 19.09
CA ILE A 458 -9.15 -6.63 19.73
C ILE A 458 -9.94 -6.63 21.03
N ARG A 459 -9.27 -6.37 22.15
CA ARG A 459 -9.85 -6.42 23.49
C ARG A 459 -10.19 -5.05 24.05
N ASP A 460 -9.40 -4.05 23.69
CA ASP A 460 -9.48 -2.71 24.20
C ASP A 460 -9.43 -1.69 23.07
N VAL A 461 -10.14 -0.58 23.22
CA VAL A 461 -10.19 0.53 22.25
C VAL A 461 -9.97 1.86 22.94
N SER A 462 -9.39 2.82 22.21
CA SER A 462 -9.23 4.20 22.69
C SER A 462 -10.46 5.02 22.29
N VAL A 463 -11.13 5.60 23.26
CA VAL A 463 -12.35 6.40 23.06
C VAL A 463 -12.18 7.81 23.62
N VAL A 464 -12.90 8.75 23.03
CA VAL A 464 -12.95 10.14 23.53
C VAL A 464 -13.62 10.16 24.90
N LYS A 465 -13.04 10.90 25.84
CA LYS A 465 -13.60 11.06 27.20
C LYS A 465 -14.92 11.81 27.22
#